data_f86290a4a88be9f693ef08742f54c9e0
#
_entry.id   f86290a4a88be9f693ef08742f54c9e0
#
_cell.length_a   1.000
_cell.length_b   1.000
_cell.length_c   1.000
_cell.angle_alpha   90.00
_cell.angle_beta   90.00
_cell.angle_gamma   90.00
#
_symmetry.space_group_name_H-M   'P 1'
#
loop_
_entity.id
_entity.type
_entity.pdbx_description
1 polymer ?
#
loop_
_entity_poly.entity_id
_entity_poly.type
_entity_poly.pdbx_seq_one_letter_code
_entity_poly.pdbx_strand_id
1 'polypeptide(L)'
;MAPVNQLPLQRVPVTIVGGYLGAGKTTLINRLLEDDHSLRIAVLVNDFGEINVDADLIADHDGQTLALTNGCVCCSIADDLGGALATISSQAPQADHIVIEASGVADPGRIANYAYSQPGLSLDGVVILADCETVDTLVGDRFVGSTVKRQLSAADILLLTKTDLVGAANAAQTADRLKQNYPGAPLIHCGDIAFRWDIIFGANMHQKALMAPLDLHDHTFASTSWREGGTLNRALFLALLRSSQGSILRAKGWVRFDDRPERFTLVQMVGNRIELTDDGPISGERRNGLTFIVVRDVLGVQSLYDAVSSCRSIGKMGSTF
;
A
#
# COMPACT_ATOMS: atom_id res chain seq x y z
N MET A 1 26.22 30.68 12.97
CA MET A 1 25.89 29.31 12.53
C MET A 1 24.55 29.39 11.84
N ALA A 2 24.52 29.21 10.52
CA ALA A 2 23.27 29.18 9.77
C ALA A 2 22.55 27.84 10.11
N PRO A 3 21.21 27.84 10.23
CA PRO A 3 20.48 26.61 10.45
C PRO A 3 20.68 25.68 9.23
N VAL A 4 21.19 24.49 9.49
CA VAL A 4 21.28 23.42 8.49
C VAL A 4 19.84 23.15 8.05
N ASN A 5 19.54 23.51 6.81
CA ASN A 5 18.27 23.25 6.16
C ASN A 5 18.15 21.71 6.01
N GLN A 6 17.61 21.03 7.01
CA GLN A 6 17.29 19.63 6.93
C GLN A 6 16.13 19.52 5.95
N LEU A 7 16.42 19.13 4.73
CA LEU A 7 15.41 18.59 3.82
C LEU A 7 14.59 17.55 4.61
N PRO A 8 13.26 17.55 4.53
CA PRO A 8 12.46 16.56 5.21
C PRO A 8 12.99 15.18 4.78
N LEU A 9 13.38 14.36 5.75
CA LEU A 9 13.83 12.99 5.51
C LEU A 9 12.73 12.29 4.71
N GLN A 10 13.03 11.95 3.47
CA GLN A 10 12.11 11.22 2.60
C GLN A 10 11.90 9.86 3.25
N ARG A 11 10.71 9.64 3.83
CA ARG A 11 10.39 8.37 4.47
C ARG A 11 10.32 7.27 3.44
N VAL A 12 10.96 6.14 3.70
CA VAL A 12 10.91 4.98 2.84
C VAL A 12 9.57 4.28 3.04
N PRO A 13 8.79 4.06 1.97
CA PRO A 13 7.52 3.33 2.06
C PRO A 13 7.76 1.85 2.36
N VAL A 14 6.90 1.29 3.20
CA VAL A 14 6.93 -0.12 3.61
C VAL A 14 5.60 -0.76 3.29
N THR A 15 5.61 -1.83 2.50
CA THR A 15 4.45 -2.69 2.26
C THR A 15 4.63 -4.01 2.99
N ILE A 16 3.58 -4.46 3.68
CA ILE A 16 3.55 -5.76 4.34
C ILE A 16 2.75 -6.72 3.49
N VAL A 17 3.36 -7.83 3.12
CA VAL A 17 2.73 -8.93 2.38
C VAL A 17 2.45 -10.05 3.37
N GLY A 18 1.18 -10.30 3.64
CA GLY A 18 0.71 -11.34 4.55
C GLY A 18 -0.21 -12.34 3.86
N GLY A 19 -0.68 -13.30 4.63
CA GLY A 19 -1.57 -14.38 4.18
C GLY A 19 -1.13 -15.71 4.77
N TYR A 20 -2.05 -16.65 4.87
CA TYR A 20 -1.76 -17.94 5.49
C TYR A 20 -0.74 -18.77 4.68
N LEU A 21 -0.25 -19.86 5.27
CA LEU A 21 0.70 -20.77 4.62
C LEU A 21 0.17 -21.22 3.24
N GLY A 22 1.02 -21.18 2.23
CA GLY A 22 0.68 -21.58 0.86
C GLY A 22 -0.16 -20.57 0.06
N ALA A 23 -0.48 -19.38 0.60
CA ALA A 23 -1.29 -18.38 -0.10
C ALA A 23 -0.59 -17.72 -1.32
N GLY A 24 0.70 -17.98 -1.53
CA GLY A 24 1.46 -17.47 -2.69
C GLY A 24 2.27 -16.19 -2.44
N LYS A 25 2.58 -15.87 -1.17
CA LYS A 25 3.35 -14.68 -0.79
C LYS A 25 4.70 -14.62 -1.48
N THR A 26 5.52 -15.65 -1.31
CA THR A 26 6.86 -15.76 -1.91
C THR A 26 6.81 -15.73 -3.44
N THR A 27 5.79 -16.36 -4.04
CA THR A 27 5.57 -16.30 -5.50
C THR A 27 5.28 -14.87 -5.97
N LEU A 28 4.47 -14.11 -5.23
CA LEU A 28 4.17 -12.71 -5.54
C LEU A 28 5.44 -11.85 -5.46
N ILE A 29 6.25 -12.06 -4.42
CA ILE A 29 7.50 -11.30 -4.20
C ILE A 29 8.53 -11.64 -5.28
N ASN A 30 8.68 -12.92 -5.65
CA ASN A 30 9.58 -13.31 -6.74
C ASN A 30 9.18 -12.66 -8.06
N ARG A 31 7.88 -12.64 -8.40
CA ARG A 31 7.41 -11.92 -9.59
C ARG A 31 7.72 -10.42 -9.54
N LEU A 32 7.61 -9.80 -8.36
CA LEU A 32 7.99 -8.41 -8.17
C LEU A 32 9.47 -8.19 -8.47
N LEU A 33 10.34 -9.08 -7.96
CA LEU A 33 11.79 -8.96 -8.13
C LEU A 33 12.23 -9.25 -9.58
N GLU A 34 11.50 -10.10 -10.29
CA GLU A 34 11.76 -10.45 -11.70
C GLU A 34 11.34 -9.36 -12.69
N ASP A 35 10.41 -8.46 -12.27
CA ASP A 35 9.86 -7.45 -13.16
C ASP A 35 10.73 -6.18 -13.21
N ASP A 36 10.83 -5.57 -14.38
CA ASP A 36 11.60 -4.33 -14.59
C ASP A 36 10.80 -3.11 -14.11
N HIS A 37 10.89 -2.81 -12.82
CA HIS A 37 10.22 -1.66 -12.21
C HIS A 37 11.15 -0.47 -11.93
N SER A 38 12.44 -0.55 -12.27
CA SER A 38 13.46 0.49 -12.04
C SER A 38 13.58 1.03 -10.61
N LEU A 39 13.02 0.32 -9.62
CA LEU A 39 13.09 0.66 -8.19
C LEU A 39 14.10 -0.25 -7.48
N ARG A 40 14.75 0.32 -6.47
CA ARG A 40 15.54 -0.45 -5.49
C ARG A 40 14.60 -0.92 -4.40
N ILE A 41 14.21 -2.18 -4.45
CA ILE A 41 13.32 -2.79 -3.47
C ILE A 41 14.18 -3.59 -2.49
N ALA A 42 14.03 -3.31 -1.20
CA ALA A 42 14.55 -4.15 -0.14
C ALA A 42 13.45 -5.10 0.32
N VAL A 43 13.72 -6.40 0.31
CA VAL A 43 12.80 -7.42 0.78
C VAL A 43 13.27 -7.98 2.11
N LEU A 44 12.40 -7.97 3.10
CA LEU A 44 12.58 -8.62 4.39
C LEU A 44 11.68 -9.85 4.46
N VAL A 45 12.27 -11.02 4.58
CA VAL A 45 11.54 -12.28 4.76
C VAL A 45 11.56 -12.67 6.22
N ASN A 46 10.39 -12.87 6.78
CA ASN A 46 10.24 -13.27 8.16
C ASN A 46 9.63 -14.68 8.22
N ASP A 47 10.46 -15.70 8.32
CA ASP A 47 10.04 -17.09 8.39
C ASP A 47 10.21 -17.71 9.78
N PHE A 48 9.32 -18.69 10.07
CA PHE A 48 9.33 -19.52 11.28
C PHE A 48 10.18 -20.77 11.03
N GLY A 49 11.45 -20.76 11.41
CA GLY A 49 12.25 -21.99 11.36
C GLY A 49 13.76 -21.76 11.45
N GLU A 50 14.49 -22.79 11.86
CA GLU A 50 15.96 -22.83 11.85
C GLU A 50 16.53 -22.88 10.41
N ILE A 51 15.68 -23.16 9.41
CA ILE A 51 15.99 -23.18 7.98
C ILE A 51 15.07 -22.15 7.32
N ASN A 52 15.64 -21.10 6.76
CA ASN A 52 14.94 -19.99 6.13
C ASN A 52 14.55 -20.37 4.68
N VAL A 53 13.62 -21.35 4.54
CA VAL A 53 13.24 -21.93 3.26
C VAL A 53 12.64 -20.87 2.32
N ASP A 54 11.86 -19.92 2.86
CA ASP A 54 11.27 -18.86 2.05
C ASP A 54 12.32 -17.85 1.57
N ALA A 55 13.37 -17.59 2.35
CA ALA A 55 14.47 -16.74 1.91
C ALA A 55 15.30 -17.38 0.78
N ASP A 56 15.51 -18.70 0.84
CA ASP A 56 16.21 -19.44 -0.22
C ASP A 56 15.39 -19.54 -1.52
N LEU A 57 14.06 -19.36 -1.44
CA LEU A 57 13.15 -19.36 -2.58
C LEU A 57 13.05 -17.99 -3.26
N ILE A 58 13.50 -16.93 -2.62
CA ILE A 58 13.54 -15.59 -3.22
C ILE A 58 14.77 -15.50 -4.12
N ALA A 59 14.54 -15.18 -5.39
CA ALA A 59 15.61 -15.04 -6.37
C ALA A 59 16.67 -14.04 -5.91
N ASP A 60 17.95 -14.45 -5.99
CA ASP A 60 19.09 -13.63 -5.61
C ASP A 60 19.31 -12.55 -6.68
N HIS A 61 18.67 -11.41 -6.50
CA HIS A 61 18.88 -10.24 -7.33
C HIS A 61 19.76 -9.24 -6.58
N ASP A 62 21.05 -9.19 -6.94
CA ASP A 62 22.05 -8.18 -6.56
C ASP A 62 22.13 -7.76 -5.07
N GLY A 63 21.97 -8.71 -4.16
CA GLY A 63 22.50 -8.57 -2.79
C GLY A 63 21.72 -7.67 -1.84
N GLN A 64 20.45 -7.35 -2.08
CA GLN A 64 19.64 -6.54 -1.17
C GLN A 64 18.49 -7.29 -0.48
N THR A 65 18.48 -8.62 -0.58
CA THR A 65 17.55 -9.44 0.20
C THR A 65 18.14 -9.70 1.58
N LEU A 66 17.55 -9.12 2.62
CA LEU A 66 17.92 -9.40 4.01
C LEU A 66 16.95 -10.44 4.57
N ALA A 67 17.41 -11.69 4.65
CA ALA A 67 16.67 -12.72 5.35
C ALA A 67 16.86 -12.55 6.87
N LEU A 68 15.75 -12.40 7.59
CA LEU A 68 15.77 -12.44 9.06
C LEU A 68 15.84 -13.90 9.53
N THR A 69 17.05 -14.38 9.79
CA THR A 69 17.29 -15.68 10.45
C THR A 69 17.00 -15.53 11.94
N ASN A 70 16.14 -16.37 12.43
CA ASN A 70 15.81 -16.68 13.82
C ASN A 70 14.47 -16.18 14.37
N GLY A 71 13.55 -17.11 14.37
CA GLY A 71 12.77 -17.51 15.53
C GLY A 71 11.74 -16.53 16.11
N CYS A 72 10.50 -16.98 16.06
CA CYS A 72 9.39 -16.52 16.92
C CYS A 72 9.02 -15.04 16.87
N VAL A 73 8.20 -14.73 15.93
CA VAL A 73 7.46 -13.45 15.81
C VAL A 73 6.58 -13.13 17.04
N CYS A 74 6.46 -14.01 18.01
CA CYS A 74 5.60 -13.80 19.18
C CYS A 74 6.19 -12.99 20.32
N CYS A 75 7.51 -12.99 20.54
CA CYS A 75 8.13 -12.35 21.72
C CYS A 75 9.42 -11.56 21.47
N SER A 76 10.13 -11.74 20.34
CA SER A 76 11.45 -11.15 20.10
C SER A 76 11.54 -10.25 18.86
N ILE A 77 10.45 -10.02 18.13
CA ILE A 77 10.42 -9.34 16.82
C ILE A 77 10.92 -7.91 16.88
N ALA A 78 10.66 -7.21 17.97
CA ALA A 78 10.93 -5.79 18.02
C ALA A 78 12.41 -5.47 17.78
N ASP A 79 13.33 -6.29 18.29
CA ASP A 79 14.75 -6.00 18.23
C ASP A 79 15.37 -6.40 16.88
N ASP A 80 15.04 -7.57 16.33
CA ASP A 80 15.61 -8.04 15.06
C ASP A 80 15.02 -7.32 13.84
N LEU A 81 13.69 -7.14 13.78
CA LEU A 81 13.04 -6.37 12.72
C LEU A 81 13.46 -4.90 12.78
N GLY A 82 13.59 -4.35 14.00
CA GLY A 82 14.04 -2.99 14.21
C GLY A 82 15.47 -2.76 13.72
N GLY A 83 16.36 -3.66 14.02
CA GLY A 83 17.74 -3.64 13.57
C GLY A 83 17.84 -3.73 12.04
N ALA A 84 17.09 -4.63 11.41
CA ALA A 84 17.07 -4.79 9.97
C ALA A 84 16.49 -3.54 9.28
N LEU A 85 15.37 -3.01 9.75
CA LEU A 85 14.78 -1.79 9.20
C LEU A 85 15.68 -0.56 9.39
N ALA A 86 16.33 -0.43 10.54
CA ALA A 86 17.31 0.63 10.79
C ALA A 86 18.52 0.49 9.86
N THR A 87 19.00 -0.72 9.62
CA THR A 87 20.10 -1.00 8.69
C THR A 87 19.74 -0.59 7.27
N ILE A 88 18.57 -1.03 6.75
CA ILE A 88 18.11 -0.70 5.40
C ILE A 88 17.91 0.82 5.24
N SER A 89 17.31 1.48 6.23
CA SER A 89 17.06 2.92 6.15
C SER A 89 18.32 3.76 6.25
N SER A 90 19.41 3.21 6.78
CA SER A 90 20.71 3.88 6.91
C SER A 90 21.69 3.60 5.77
N GLN A 91 21.44 2.56 4.96
CA GLN A 91 22.31 2.20 3.83
C GLN A 91 22.19 3.22 2.69
N ALA A 92 23.32 3.51 2.05
CA ALA A 92 23.35 4.34 0.84
C ALA A 92 23.87 3.50 -0.34
N PRO A 93 23.18 3.50 -1.50
CA PRO A 93 21.96 4.25 -1.80
C PRO A 93 20.73 3.67 -1.09
N GLN A 94 19.88 4.53 -0.53
CA GLN A 94 18.68 4.13 0.20
C GLN A 94 17.70 3.37 -0.72
N ALA A 95 17.00 2.36 -0.17
CA ALA A 95 15.92 1.67 -0.86
C ALA A 95 14.79 2.65 -1.22
N ASP A 96 14.20 2.48 -2.40
CA ASP A 96 13.05 3.25 -2.84
C ASP A 96 11.75 2.70 -2.24
N HIS A 97 11.73 1.42 -1.86
CA HIS A 97 10.61 0.72 -1.21
C HIS A 97 11.11 -0.46 -0.38
N ILE A 98 10.43 -0.75 0.73
CA ILE A 98 10.68 -1.94 1.55
C ILE A 98 9.44 -2.84 1.47
N VAL A 99 9.64 -4.11 1.22
CA VAL A 99 8.61 -5.15 1.26
C VAL A 99 8.92 -6.10 2.40
N ILE A 100 7.98 -6.30 3.31
CA ILE A 100 8.12 -7.26 4.41
C ILE A 100 7.19 -8.43 4.14
N GLU A 101 7.75 -9.61 3.90
CA GLU A 101 6.98 -10.85 3.89
C GLU A 101 6.72 -11.29 5.32
N ALA A 102 5.45 -11.30 5.73
CA ALA A 102 5.06 -11.84 7.01
C ALA A 102 4.96 -13.37 6.93
N SER A 103 5.49 -14.07 7.94
CA SER A 103 5.29 -15.51 8.05
C SER A 103 3.80 -15.90 7.94
N GLY A 104 3.52 -17.07 7.38
CA GLY A 104 2.16 -17.54 7.16
C GLY A 104 1.28 -17.63 8.41
N VAL A 105 1.87 -17.60 9.61
CA VAL A 105 1.15 -17.61 10.89
C VAL A 105 1.29 -16.30 11.67
N ALA A 106 2.08 -15.35 11.16
CA ALA A 106 2.28 -14.05 11.80
C ALA A 106 1.00 -13.19 11.78
N ASP A 107 1.01 -12.16 12.61
CA ASP A 107 0.00 -11.10 12.61
C ASP A 107 0.54 -9.88 11.82
N PRO A 108 0.11 -9.67 10.57
CA PRO A 108 0.59 -8.57 9.74
C PRO A 108 0.28 -7.19 10.31
N GLY A 109 -0.81 -7.07 11.10
CA GLY A 109 -1.18 -5.82 11.76
C GLY A 109 -0.17 -5.39 12.81
N ARG A 110 0.47 -6.33 13.52
CA ARG A 110 1.54 -6.01 14.46
C ARG A 110 2.80 -5.51 13.74
N ILE A 111 3.16 -6.14 12.63
CA ILE A 111 4.29 -5.71 11.80
C ILE A 111 4.01 -4.31 11.24
N ALA A 112 2.78 -4.05 10.78
CA ALA A 112 2.36 -2.75 10.29
C ALA A 112 2.47 -1.66 11.36
N ASN A 113 1.98 -1.91 12.57
CA ASN A 113 2.09 -0.97 13.69
C ASN A 113 3.54 -0.67 14.05
N TYR A 114 4.40 -1.70 13.99
CA TYR A 114 5.81 -1.52 14.23
C TYR A 114 6.46 -0.65 13.14
N ALA A 115 6.26 -0.97 11.86
CA ALA A 115 6.77 -0.18 10.74
C ALA A 115 6.28 1.28 10.79
N TYR A 116 5.01 1.50 11.16
CA TYR A 116 4.42 2.83 11.32
C TYR A 116 5.10 3.67 12.41
N SER A 117 5.57 3.02 13.48
CA SER A 117 6.23 3.70 14.62
C SER A 117 7.70 4.04 14.35
N GLN A 118 8.32 3.51 13.29
CA GLN A 118 9.74 3.72 13.02
C GLN A 118 10.02 5.09 12.37
N PRO A 119 10.96 5.89 12.91
CA PRO A 119 11.42 7.09 12.25
C PRO A 119 12.02 6.79 10.87
N GLY A 120 11.70 7.60 9.86
CA GLY A 120 12.25 7.43 8.51
C GLY A 120 11.49 6.43 7.63
N LEU A 121 10.49 5.73 8.17
CA LEU A 121 9.61 4.85 7.41
C LEU A 121 8.20 5.42 7.29
N SER A 122 7.46 4.99 6.26
CA SER A 122 6.02 5.23 6.12
C SER A 122 5.34 3.93 5.72
N LEU A 123 4.32 3.52 6.47
CA LEU A 123 3.54 2.35 6.10
C LEU A 123 2.77 2.65 4.80
N ASP A 124 3.09 1.94 3.72
CA ASP A 124 2.42 2.10 2.43
C ASP A 124 1.15 1.25 2.33
N GLY A 125 1.16 0.03 2.89
CA GLY A 125 -0.03 -0.81 2.95
C GLY A 125 0.22 -2.21 3.51
N VAL A 126 -0.89 -2.86 3.89
CA VAL A 126 -0.94 -4.27 4.27
C VAL A 126 -1.72 -5.01 3.19
N VAL A 127 -1.03 -5.86 2.46
CA VAL A 127 -1.57 -6.68 1.38
C VAL A 127 -1.69 -8.12 1.87
N ILE A 128 -2.90 -8.63 1.91
CA ILE A 128 -3.16 -10.00 2.39
C ILE A 128 -3.59 -10.89 1.24
N LEU A 129 -2.85 -11.97 1.03
CA LEU A 129 -3.16 -13.00 0.06
C LEU A 129 -4.14 -14.00 0.65
N ALA A 130 -5.24 -14.24 -0.05
CA ALA A 130 -6.24 -15.25 0.27
C ALA A 130 -6.26 -16.30 -0.84
N ASP A 131 -5.88 -17.53 -0.51
CA ASP A 131 -5.95 -18.66 -1.42
C ASP A 131 -7.41 -19.05 -1.63
N CYS A 132 -7.89 -18.93 -2.85
CA CYS A 132 -9.28 -19.18 -3.23
C CYS A 132 -9.74 -20.63 -2.94
N GLU A 133 -8.82 -21.58 -3.00
CA GLU A 133 -9.11 -22.98 -2.76
C GLU A 133 -9.34 -23.29 -1.26
N THR A 134 -8.59 -22.60 -0.38
CA THR A 134 -8.49 -23.00 1.03
C THR A 134 -9.04 -22.01 2.03
N VAL A 135 -9.18 -20.72 1.67
CA VAL A 135 -9.49 -19.65 2.62
C VAL A 135 -10.78 -19.87 3.40
N ASP A 136 -11.83 -20.35 2.77
CA ASP A 136 -13.13 -20.61 3.44
C ASP A 136 -13.01 -21.71 4.49
N THR A 137 -12.31 -22.80 4.16
CA THR A 137 -12.03 -23.90 5.07
C THR A 137 -11.18 -23.43 6.26
N LEU A 138 -10.13 -22.66 5.97
CA LEU A 138 -9.22 -22.14 6.99
C LEU A 138 -9.91 -21.16 7.94
N VAL A 139 -10.78 -20.29 7.44
CA VAL A 139 -11.57 -19.36 8.27
C VAL A 139 -12.48 -20.11 9.25
N GLY A 140 -13.02 -21.28 8.84
CA GLY A 140 -13.86 -22.12 9.68
C GLY A 140 -13.09 -23.08 10.61
N ASP A 141 -11.77 -23.20 10.44
CA ASP A 141 -10.97 -24.16 11.21
C ASP A 141 -10.84 -23.75 12.68
N ARG A 142 -10.97 -24.73 13.58
CA ARG A 142 -10.95 -24.49 15.03
C ARG A 142 -9.58 -24.08 15.58
N PHE A 143 -8.50 -24.45 14.92
CA PHE A 143 -7.13 -24.19 15.39
C PHE A 143 -6.54 -22.92 14.76
N VAL A 144 -6.73 -22.75 13.46
CA VAL A 144 -6.08 -21.67 12.71
C VAL A 144 -7.03 -20.55 12.29
N GLY A 145 -8.34 -20.78 12.37
CA GLY A 145 -9.35 -19.83 11.90
C GLY A 145 -9.23 -18.44 12.55
N SER A 146 -8.86 -18.37 13.83
CA SER A 146 -8.64 -17.07 14.51
C SER A 146 -7.45 -16.30 13.93
N THR A 147 -6.38 -17.00 13.54
CA THR A 147 -5.21 -16.40 12.90
C THR A 147 -5.55 -15.91 11.50
N VAL A 148 -6.22 -16.76 10.68
CA VAL A 148 -6.64 -16.37 9.32
C VAL A 148 -7.58 -15.16 9.34
N LYS A 149 -8.57 -15.14 10.24
CA LYS A 149 -9.49 -14.00 10.41
C LYS A 149 -8.74 -12.71 10.77
N ARG A 150 -7.75 -12.78 11.68
CA ARG A 150 -6.92 -11.62 12.02
C ARG A 150 -6.13 -11.12 10.83
N GLN A 151 -5.51 -12.03 10.05
CA GLN A 151 -4.77 -11.65 8.86
C GLN A 151 -5.69 -10.95 7.86
N LEU A 152 -6.84 -11.53 7.53
CA LEU A 152 -7.82 -10.93 6.63
C LEU A 152 -8.33 -9.56 7.12
N SER A 153 -8.54 -9.42 8.44
CA SER A 153 -8.98 -8.14 9.03
C SER A 153 -7.91 -7.05 9.02
N ALA A 154 -6.63 -7.42 8.92
CA ALA A 154 -5.53 -6.45 8.87
C ALA A 154 -5.31 -5.89 7.46
N ALA A 155 -6.00 -6.41 6.44
CA ALA A 155 -5.78 -6.05 5.06
C ALA A 155 -6.20 -4.61 4.75
N ASP A 156 -5.33 -3.87 4.09
CA ASP A 156 -5.68 -2.67 3.33
C ASP A 156 -6.11 -3.06 1.89
N ILE A 157 -5.55 -4.17 1.37
CA ILE A 157 -5.92 -4.79 0.09
C ILE A 157 -5.94 -6.30 0.28
N LEU A 158 -7.00 -6.96 -0.20
CA LEU A 158 -7.08 -8.41 -0.30
C LEU A 158 -6.76 -8.86 -1.73
N LEU A 159 -5.80 -9.78 -1.86
CA LEU A 159 -5.48 -10.44 -3.12
C LEU A 159 -6.02 -11.86 -3.11
N LEU A 160 -7.01 -12.15 -3.96
CA LEU A 160 -7.50 -13.49 -4.17
C LEU A 160 -6.59 -14.24 -5.14
N THR A 161 -5.89 -15.26 -4.65
CA THR A 161 -4.94 -16.06 -5.43
C THR A 161 -5.55 -17.39 -5.85
N LYS A 162 -4.93 -18.07 -6.81
CA LYS A 162 -5.30 -19.42 -7.29
C LYS A 162 -6.75 -19.55 -7.75
N THR A 163 -7.30 -18.49 -8.31
CA THR A 163 -8.68 -18.49 -8.83
C THR A 163 -8.85 -19.41 -10.03
N ASP A 164 -7.78 -19.67 -10.76
CA ASP A 164 -7.69 -20.60 -11.87
C ASP A 164 -7.90 -22.07 -11.45
N LEU A 165 -7.58 -22.43 -10.20
CA LEU A 165 -7.71 -23.80 -9.71
C LEU A 165 -9.14 -24.18 -9.31
N VAL A 166 -10.00 -23.20 -9.00
CA VAL A 166 -11.35 -23.47 -8.47
C VAL A 166 -12.47 -23.20 -9.47
N GLY A 167 -12.16 -22.59 -10.61
CA GLY A 167 -13.12 -22.18 -11.62
C GLY A 167 -13.89 -20.90 -11.26
N ALA A 168 -14.38 -20.18 -12.28
CA ALA A 168 -14.92 -18.84 -12.16
C ALA A 168 -16.10 -18.70 -11.17
N ALA A 169 -17.02 -19.67 -11.14
CA ALA A 169 -18.19 -19.63 -10.25
C ALA A 169 -17.79 -19.72 -8.76
N ASN A 170 -16.88 -20.63 -8.41
CA ASN A 170 -16.38 -20.77 -7.04
C ASN A 170 -15.52 -19.57 -6.63
N ALA A 171 -14.69 -19.07 -7.55
CA ALA A 171 -13.89 -17.87 -7.30
C ALA A 171 -14.78 -16.65 -7.00
N ALA A 172 -15.86 -16.44 -7.78
CA ALA A 172 -16.83 -15.37 -7.54
C ALA A 172 -17.52 -15.52 -6.17
N GLN A 173 -17.95 -16.75 -5.82
CA GLN A 173 -18.59 -17.00 -4.53
C GLN A 173 -17.66 -16.74 -3.34
N THR A 174 -16.38 -17.15 -3.43
CA THR A 174 -15.37 -16.85 -2.40
C THR A 174 -15.11 -15.37 -2.31
N ALA A 175 -14.99 -14.69 -3.44
CA ALA A 175 -14.81 -13.23 -3.49
C ALA A 175 -15.97 -12.47 -2.81
N ASP A 176 -17.22 -12.87 -3.08
CA ASP A 176 -18.39 -12.24 -2.46
C ASP A 176 -18.43 -12.46 -0.95
N ARG A 177 -18.09 -13.65 -0.45
CA ARG A 177 -17.98 -13.90 0.99
C ARG A 177 -16.89 -13.06 1.64
N LEU A 178 -15.73 -12.95 1.02
CA LEU A 178 -14.64 -12.10 1.55
C LEU A 178 -15.04 -10.63 1.58
N LYS A 179 -15.66 -10.11 0.52
CA LYS A 179 -16.15 -8.72 0.48
C LYS A 179 -17.20 -8.44 1.55
N GLN A 180 -18.11 -9.39 1.80
CA GLN A 180 -19.14 -9.25 2.85
C GLN A 180 -18.54 -9.27 4.25
N ASN A 181 -17.57 -10.14 4.52
CA ASN A 181 -16.97 -10.29 5.85
C ASN A 181 -15.86 -9.28 6.14
N TYR A 182 -15.20 -8.76 5.08
CA TYR A 182 -14.08 -7.83 5.19
C TYR A 182 -14.28 -6.60 4.27
N PRO A 183 -15.37 -5.83 4.47
CA PRO A 183 -15.73 -4.70 3.60
C PRO A 183 -14.71 -3.55 3.65
N GLY A 184 -13.79 -3.58 4.63
CA GLY A 184 -12.72 -2.60 4.81
C GLY A 184 -11.61 -2.67 3.76
N ALA A 185 -11.46 -3.80 3.06
CA ALA A 185 -10.39 -4.01 2.10
C ALA A 185 -10.95 -4.30 0.70
N PRO A 186 -10.58 -3.51 -0.31
CA PRO A 186 -10.87 -3.87 -1.69
C PRO A 186 -10.26 -5.22 -2.02
N LEU A 187 -11.04 -6.08 -2.69
CA LEU A 187 -10.61 -7.40 -3.10
C LEU A 187 -10.29 -7.40 -4.59
N ILE A 188 -9.11 -7.88 -4.92
CA ILE A 188 -8.57 -7.94 -6.27
C ILE A 188 -8.18 -9.38 -6.58
N HIS A 189 -8.49 -9.85 -7.78
CA HIS A 189 -8.01 -11.15 -8.25
C HIS A 189 -6.55 -11.04 -8.69
N CYS A 190 -5.70 -11.93 -8.23
CA CYS A 190 -4.27 -11.87 -8.53
C CYS A 190 -3.97 -11.98 -10.03
N GLY A 191 -4.83 -12.68 -10.80
CA GLY A 191 -4.75 -12.73 -12.26
C GLY A 191 -5.00 -11.40 -12.96
N ASP A 192 -5.80 -10.51 -12.34
CA ASP A 192 -6.14 -9.20 -12.90
C ASP A 192 -5.03 -8.16 -12.68
N ILE A 193 -4.06 -8.47 -11.81
CA ILE A 193 -2.95 -7.54 -11.47
C ILE A 193 -1.78 -7.68 -12.45
N ALA A 194 -1.92 -8.43 -13.53
CA ALA A 194 -0.81 -8.65 -14.43
C ALA A 194 -0.02 -7.34 -14.66
N PHE A 195 1.12 -7.21 -13.94
CA PHE A 195 2.07 -6.10 -14.03
C PHE A 195 1.65 -4.73 -13.46
N ARG A 196 0.64 -4.65 -12.59
CA ARG A 196 0.19 -3.42 -11.92
C ARG A 196 0.70 -3.33 -10.47
N TRP A 197 2.02 -3.30 -10.31
CA TRP A 197 2.67 -3.20 -8.99
C TRP A 197 2.30 -1.93 -8.22
N ASP A 198 1.91 -0.87 -8.92
CA ASP A 198 1.43 0.39 -8.34
C ASP A 198 0.18 0.20 -7.46
N ILE A 199 -0.65 -0.81 -7.75
CA ILE A 199 -1.79 -1.18 -6.92
C ILE A 199 -1.32 -1.75 -5.58
N ILE A 200 -0.27 -2.57 -5.59
CA ILE A 200 0.24 -3.30 -4.42
C ILE A 200 1.22 -2.43 -3.62
N PHE A 201 2.14 -1.75 -4.30
CA PHE A 201 3.28 -1.05 -3.70
C PHE A 201 3.22 0.48 -3.80
N GLY A 202 2.07 1.03 -4.19
CA GLY A 202 1.80 2.46 -4.20
C GLY A 202 2.42 3.26 -5.32
N ALA A 203 1.98 4.51 -5.41
CA ALA A 203 2.27 5.42 -6.52
C ALA A 203 3.74 5.91 -6.61
N ASN A 204 4.62 5.55 -5.69
CA ASN A 204 6.05 5.88 -5.82
C ASN A 204 6.68 5.17 -7.03
N MET A 205 6.09 4.05 -7.47
CA MET A 205 6.43 3.40 -8.73
C MET A 205 6.14 4.27 -9.95
N HIS A 206 5.24 5.25 -9.81
CA HIS A 206 4.79 6.09 -10.93
C HIS A 206 5.63 7.33 -11.23
N GLN A 207 6.50 7.80 -10.34
CA GLN A 207 7.26 9.02 -10.65
C GLN A 207 8.20 8.85 -11.86
N LYS A 208 8.63 7.63 -12.16
CA LYS A 208 9.38 7.30 -13.38
C LYS A 208 8.50 6.75 -14.49
N ALA A 209 7.39 6.09 -14.17
CA ALA A 209 6.46 5.49 -15.12
C ALA A 209 5.43 6.47 -15.73
N LEU A 210 5.32 7.70 -15.22
CA LEU A 210 4.45 8.74 -15.81
C LEU A 210 4.82 9.14 -17.25
N MET A 211 5.91 8.61 -17.79
CA MET A 211 6.33 8.79 -19.19
C MET A 211 6.05 7.58 -20.08
N ALA A 212 5.61 6.45 -19.55
CA ALA A 212 5.20 5.32 -20.39
C ALA A 212 3.71 5.47 -20.74
N PRO A 213 3.32 5.23 -22.02
CA PRO A 213 1.91 5.17 -22.37
C PRO A 213 1.24 4.05 -21.57
N LEU A 214 0.14 4.38 -20.88
CA LEU A 214 -0.73 3.38 -20.24
C LEU A 214 -1.14 2.38 -21.32
N ASP A 215 -0.74 1.11 -21.17
CA ASP A 215 -1.25 0.04 -22.01
C ASP A 215 -2.77 0.01 -21.89
N LEU A 216 -3.45 0.27 -23.02
CA LEU A 216 -4.90 0.42 -23.15
C LEU A 216 -5.67 -0.89 -22.92
N HIS A 217 -5.01 -1.97 -22.48
CA HIS A 217 -5.60 -3.31 -22.35
C HIS A 217 -6.09 -3.67 -20.93
N ASP A 218 -5.79 -2.89 -19.91
CA ASP A 218 -6.34 -3.12 -18.56
C ASP A 218 -7.69 -2.41 -18.42
N HIS A 219 -8.77 -3.16 -18.58
CA HIS A 219 -10.14 -2.66 -18.45
C HIS A 219 -10.59 -2.53 -16.98
N THR A 220 -9.88 -3.13 -16.03
CA THR A 220 -10.30 -3.24 -14.62
C THR A 220 -9.91 -2.02 -13.80
N PHE A 221 -8.73 -1.47 -14.02
CA PHE A 221 -8.17 -0.37 -13.22
C PHE A 221 -7.80 0.83 -14.08
N ALA A 222 -7.90 2.01 -13.48
CA ALA A 222 -7.45 3.26 -14.08
C ALA A 222 -6.61 4.07 -13.10
N SER A 223 -5.61 4.77 -13.63
CA SER A 223 -4.87 5.79 -12.91
C SER A 223 -5.26 7.17 -13.43
N THR A 224 -5.42 8.11 -12.52
CA THR A 224 -5.68 9.52 -12.87
C THR A 224 -4.95 10.45 -11.92
N SER A 225 -4.63 11.64 -12.41
CA SER A 225 -4.01 12.69 -11.59
C SER A 225 -4.87 13.94 -11.61
N TRP A 226 -5.12 14.47 -10.42
CA TRP A 226 -5.74 15.77 -10.23
C TRP A 226 -4.65 16.81 -9.90
N ARG A 227 -4.64 17.94 -10.61
CA ARG A 227 -3.66 19.02 -10.42
C ARG A 227 -4.34 20.35 -10.61
N GLU A 228 -4.71 21.01 -9.52
CA GLU A 228 -5.30 22.33 -9.56
C GLU A 228 -4.73 23.23 -8.46
N GLY A 229 -4.81 24.55 -8.66
CA GLY A 229 -4.42 25.53 -7.65
C GLY A 229 -5.48 25.71 -6.57
N GLY A 230 -5.13 26.46 -5.52
CA GLY A 230 -6.04 26.79 -4.42
C GLY A 230 -5.95 25.84 -3.25
N THR A 231 -6.97 25.84 -2.42
CA THR A 231 -7.09 24.98 -1.24
C THR A 231 -8.34 24.09 -1.36
N LEU A 232 -8.27 22.91 -0.78
CA LEU A 232 -9.42 22.02 -0.64
C LEU A 232 -10.07 22.21 0.73
N ASN A 233 -11.39 22.11 0.80
CA ASN A 233 -12.09 21.97 2.06
C ASN A 233 -11.79 20.59 2.64
N ARG A 234 -11.13 20.55 3.79
CA ARG A 234 -10.67 19.28 4.40
C ARG A 234 -11.82 18.32 4.68
N ALA A 235 -12.93 18.83 5.22
CA ALA A 235 -14.07 17.98 5.58
C ALA A 235 -14.75 17.37 4.35
N LEU A 236 -14.97 18.16 3.30
CA LEU A 236 -15.58 17.69 2.05
C LEU A 236 -14.66 16.68 1.36
N PHE A 237 -13.35 16.97 1.31
CA PHE A 237 -12.39 16.06 0.68
C PHE A 237 -12.29 14.72 1.41
N LEU A 238 -12.22 14.72 2.75
CA LEU A 238 -12.23 13.48 3.52
C LEU A 238 -13.55 12.71 3.41
N ALA A 239 -14.69 13.42 3.33
CA ALA A 239 -15.99 12.79 3.08
C ALA A 239 -16.01 12.12 1.70
N LEU A 240 -15.48 12.78 0.65
CA LEU A 240 -15.33 12.20 -0.67
C LEU A 240 -14.50 10.92 -0.64
N LEU A 241 -13.31 10.95 -0.03
CA LEU A 241 -12.45 9.75 0.06
C LEU A 241 -13.16 8.60 0.77
N ARG A 242 -13.86 8.88 1.88
CA ARG A 242 -14.61 7.86 2.64
C ARG A 242 -15.80 7.29 1.86
N SER A 243 -16.53 8.13 1.12
CA SER A 243 -17.67 7.66 0.30
C SER A 243 -17.23 6.89 -0.93
N SER A 244 -15.99 7.04 -1.36
CA SER A 244 -15.40 6.35 -2.52
C SER A 244 -14.58 5.12 -2.13
N GLN A 245 -14.68 4.66 -0.89
CA GLN A 245 -14.05 3.44 -0.42
C GLN A 245 -14.53 2.24 -1.25
N GLY A 246 -13.60 1.34 -1.59
CA GLY A 246 -13.87 0.22 -2.52
C GLY A 246 -13.75 0.59 -4.01
N SER A 247 -13.94 1.86 -4.38
CA SER A 247 -13.75 2.35 -5.75
C SER A 247 -12.37 2.96 -5.96
N ILE A 248 -11.84 3.66 -4.94
CA ILE A 248 -10.47 4.15 -4.91
C ILE A 248 -9.63 3.11 -4.16
N LEU A 249 -8.69 2.49 -4.88
CA LEU A 249 -7.74 1.54 -4.29
C LEU A 249 -6.62 2.26 -3.57
N ARG A 250 -6.12 3.32 -4.21
CA ARG A 250 -5.04 4.17 -3.67
C ARG A 250 -5.23 5.63 -4.06
N ALA A 251 -4.80 6.51 -3.18
CA ALA A 251 -4.59 7.92 -3.49
C ALA A 251 -3.32 8.41 -2.81
N LYS A 252 -2.49 9.19 -3.53
CA LYS A 252 -1.29 9.78 -2.96
C LYS A 252 -0.98 11.13 -3.59
N GLY A 253 -0.56 12.07 -2.77
CA GLY A 253 -0.10 13.35 -3.26
C GLY A 253 -0.20 14.47 -2.24
N TRP A 254 0.10 15.66 -2.69
CA TRP A 254 0.18 16.84 -1.86
C TRP A 254 -0.99 17.78 -2.15
N VAL A 255 -1.65 18.25 -1.11
CA VAL A 255 -2.69 19.26 -1.21
C VAL A 255 -2.54 20.30 -0.12
N ARG A 256 -3.15 21.47 -0.32
CA ARG A 256 -3.36 22.47 0.73
C ARG A 256 -4.82 22.44 1.14
N PHE A 257 -5.05 22.44 2.44
CA PHE A 257 -6.40 22.55 2.99
C PHE A 257 -6.71 23.98 3.42
N ASP A 258 -7.99 24.32 3.45
CA ASP A 258 -8.51 25.65 3.79
C ASP A 258 -8.26 26.04 5.26
N ASP A 259 -8.17 25.06 6.15
CA ASP A 259 -7.84 25.24 7.57
C ASP A 259 -6.35 25.50 7.84
N ARG A 260 -5.47 25.17 6.88
CA ARG A 260 -4.00 25.40 6.93
C ARG A 260 -3.44 25.72 5.55
N PRO A 261 -3.81 26.85 4.94
CA PRO A 261 -3.48 27.16 3.55
C PRO A 261 -1.98 27.41 3.31
N GLU A 262 -1.21 27.68 4.37
CA GLU A 262 0.24 27.93 4.34
C GLU A 262 1.08 26.64 4.33
N ARG A 263 0.46 25.48 4.42
CA ARG A 263 1.15 24.18 4.47
C ARG A 263 0.63 23.21 3.42
N PHE A 264 1.52 22.36 2.95
CA PHE A 264 1.11 21.16 2.22
C PHE A 264 0.85 20.03 3.18
N THR A 265 -0.18 19.25 2.90
CA THR A 265 -0.48 18.00 3.57
C THR A 265 -0.29 16.87 2.57
N LEU A 266 0.53 15.89 2.90
CA LEU A 266 0.60 14.62 2.18
C LEU A 266 -0.66 13.82 2.50
N VAL A 267 -1.39 13.48 1.46
CA VAL A 267 -2.52 12.56 1.52
C VAL A 267 -2.03 11.19 1.06
N GLN A 268 -2.28 10.19 1.86
CA GLN A 268 -2.06 8.78 1.50
C GLN A 268 -3.34 7.99 1.82
N MET A 269 -3.83 7.25 0.85
CA MET A 269 -4.98 6.35 1.01
C MET A 269 -4.65 5.00 0.39
N VAL A 270 -4.92 3.94 1.13
CA VAL A 270 -4.83 2.55 0.67
C VAL A 270 -6.04 1.81 1.21
N GLY A 271 -6.89 1.32 0.32
CA GLY A 271 -8.17 0.77 0.70
C GLY A 271 -8.97 1.77 1.53
N ASN A 272 -9.29 1.42 2.77
CA ASN A 272 -10.04 2.29 3.68
C ASN A 272 -9.16 3.13 4.61
N ARG A 273 -7.86 2.88 4.62
CA ARG A 273 -6.92 3.64 5.46
C ARG A 273 -6.56 4.95 4.78
N ILE A 274 -6.81 6.05 5.46
CA ILE A 274 -6.49 7.41 5.02
C ILE A 274 -5.53 8.01 6.04
N GLU A 275 -4.37 8.45 5.60
CA GLU A 275 -3.38 9.15 6.40
C GLU A 275 -3.13 10.55 5.84
N LEU A 276 -3.02 11.52 6.74
CA LEU A 276 -2.68 12.90 6.44
C LEU A 276 -1.43 13.27 7.24
N THR A 277 -0.37 13.65 6.55
CA THR A 277 0.87 14.09 7.19
C THR A 277 1.18 15.52 6.77
N ASP A 278 1.25 16.44 7.73
CA ASP A 278 1.62 17.82 7.47
C ASP A 278 3.13 17.90 7.16
N ASP A 279 3.48 18.52 6.04
CA ASP A 279 4.86 18.70 5.58
C ASP A 279 5.21 20.17 5.63
N GLY A 280 5.61 20.67 6.77
CA GLY A 280 6.22 21.97 6.93
C GLY A 280 5.62 23.15 6.14
N PRO A 281 6.19 24.34 6.23
CA PRO A 281 5.76 25.50 5.46
C PRO A 281 6.07 25.32 3.97
N ILE A 282 5.31 26.01 3.12
CA ILE A 282 5.48 26.00 1.66
C ILE A 282 6.90 26.47 1.32
N SER A 283 7.72 25.55 0.81
CA SER A 283 9.05 25.86 0.29
C SER A 283 9.14 25.41 -1.17
N GLY A 284 9.48 26.35 -2.06
CA GLY A 284 9.67 26.05 -3.49
C GLY A 284 8.40 26.04 -4.34
N GLU A 285 8.52 25.51 -5.56
CA GLU A 285 7.45 25.47 -6.59
C GLU A 285 6.47 24.30 -6.44
N ARG A 286 6.30 23.75 -5.24
CA ARG A 286 5.38 22.62 -5.03
C ARG A 286 3.94 23.04 -5.35
N ARG A 287 3.23 22.22 -6.11
CA ARG A 287 1.83 22.45 -6.49
C ARG A 287 0.96 21.34 -5.93
N ASN A 288 -0.34 21.60 -5.74
CA ASN A 288 -1.28 20.53 -5.45
C ASN A 288 -1.23 19.48 -6.54
N GLY A 289 -1.23 18.23 -6.14
CA GLY A 289 -1.29 17.11 -7.06
C GLY A 289 -1.61 15.83 -6.31
N LEU A 290 -2.64 15.13 -6.75
CA LEU A 290 -3.07 13.84 -6.25
C LEU A 290 -3.10 12.85 -7.40
N THR A 291 -2.57 11.67 -7.19
CA THR A 291 -2.70 10.54 -8.09
C THR A 291 -3.61 9.51 -7.45
N PHE A 292 -4.54 9.00 -8.22
CA PHE A 292 -5.51 8.00 -7.80
C PHE A 292 -5.38 6.75 -8.66
N ILE A 293 -5.59 5.59 -8.02
CA ILE A 293 -5.80 4.31 -8.69
C ILE A 293 -7.21 3.87 -8.34
N VAL A 294 -8.04 3.65 -9.34
CA VAL A 294 -9.47 3.37 -9.18
C VAL A 294 -9.89 2.12 -9.93
N VAL A 295 -10.97 1.49 -9.47
CA VAL A 295 -11.68 0.44 -10.21
C VAL A 295 -12.55 1.13 -11.27
N ARG A 296 -12.25 0.90 -12.54
CA ARG A 296 -12.81 1.62 -13.68
C ARG A 296 -14.32 1.50 -13.81
N ASP A 297 -14.86 0.31 -13.55
CA ASP A 297 -16.29 0.02 -13.70
C ASP A 297 -17.15 0.63 -12.58
N VAL A 298 -16.53 1.10 -11.49
CA VAL A 298 -17.23 1.62 -10.32
C VAL A 298 -17.16 3.13 -10.24
N LEU A 299 -16.01 3.72 -10.62
CA LEU A 299 -15.79 5.16 -10.56
C LEU A 299 -15.12 5.66 -11.82
N GLY A 300 -15.81 6.50 -12.59
CA GLY A 300 -15.27 7.15 -13.78
C GLY A 300 -14.15 8.13 -13.40
N VAL A 301 -13.06 8.10 -14.16
CA VAL A 301 -11.89 8.96 -13.95
C VAL A 301 -12.25 10.44 -13.94
N GLN A 302 -13.10 10.87 -14.92
CA GLN A 302 -13.55 12.26 -15.01
C GLN A 302 -14.45 12.65 -13.84
N SER A 303 -15.36 11.75 -13.43
CA SER A 303 -16.24 11.99 -12.27
C SER A 303 -15.45 12.18 -10.98
N LEU A 304 -14.35 11.43 -10.80
CA LEU A 304 -13.47 11.61 -9.65
C LEU A 304 -12.74 12.95 -9.71
N TYR A 305 -12.21 13.32 -10.88
CA TYR A 305 -11.55 14.60 -11.08
C TYR A 305 -12.48 15.77 -10.70
N ASP A 306 -13.73 15.75 -11.22
CA ASP A 306 -14.74 16.78 -10.96
C ASP A 306 -15.17 16.79 -9.48
N ALA A 307 -15.28 15.62 -8.85
CA ALA A 307 -15.59 15.51 -7.43
C ALA A 307 -14.49 16.10 -6.53
N VAL A 308 -13.21 15.84 -6.84
CA VAL A 308 -12.10 16.47 -6.11
C VAL A 308 -12.09 17.98 -6.34
N SER A 309 -12.32 18.43 -7.58
CA SER A 309 -12.37 19.86 -7.91
C SER A 309 -13.54 20.57 -7.20
N SER A 310 -14.67 19.90 -7.00
CA SER A 310 -15.81 20.43 -6.24
C SER A 310 -15.54 20.59 -4.74
N CYS A 311 -14.53 19.90 -4.21
CA CYS A 311 -14.05 20.10 -2.83
C CYS A 311 -13.19 21.38 -2.65
N ARG A 312 -12.96 22.16 -3.70
CA ARG A 312 -12.18 23.41 -3.57
C ARG A 312 -12.92 24.40 -2.69
N SER A 313 -12.14 25.02 -1.80
CA SER A 313 -12.67 26.13 -0.99
C SER A 313 -12.86 27.36 -1.89
N ILE A 314 -14.07 27.87 -1.93
CA ILE A 314 -14.36 29.17 -2.54
C ILE A 314 -13.68 30.20 -1.62
N GLY A 315 -12.55 30.76 -2.05
CA GLY A 315 -11.89 31.82 -1.32
C GLY A 315 -12.91 32.91 -0.99
N LYS A 316 -13.03 33.26 0.29
CA LYS A 316 -13.70 34.52 0.65
C LYS A 316 -12.97 35.61 -0.13
N MET A 317 -13.60 36.14 -1.17
CA MET A 317 -13.19 37.41 -1.76
C MET A 317 -13.11 38.41 -0.59
N GLY A 318 -11.88 38.84 -0.27
CA GLY A 318 -11.68 39.87 0.73
C GLY A 318 -12.54 41.08 0.35
N SER A 319 -13.53 41.33 1.16
CA SER A 319 -14.19 42.61 1.18
C SER A 319 -13.15 43.64 1.70
N THR A 320 -12.43 44.24 0.77
CA THR A 320 -11.73 45.50 1.04
C THR A 320 -12.81 46.54 1.16
N PHE A 321 -13.06 46.98 2.38
CA PHE A 321 -13.66 48.27 2.69
C PHE A 321 -12.59 49.12 3.36
#